data_968752b8671b5af5a98aa19908c8cf4b
#
_entry.id   968752b8671b5af5a98aa19908c8cf4b
#
_cell.length_a   1.000
_cell.length_b   1.000
_cell.length_c   1.000
_cell.angle_alpha   90.00
_cell.angle_beta   90.00
_cell.angle_gamma   90.00
#
_symmetry.space_group_name_H-M   'P 1'
#
loop_
_entity.id
_entity.type
_entity.pdbx_description
1 polymer ?
#
loop_
_entity_poly.entity_id
_entity_poly.type
_entity_poly.pdbx_seq_one_letter_code
_entity_poly.pdbx_strand_id
1 'polypeptide(L)'
;MDEGKKYFVSDVSYDLPTLRDHWAHTMTGWRKWCAWISPVVVLLYVAFNVTSSPEIVKWFCIGYLILLAVFILRERDGGKGYQKFLEESGGIPVRNLLYIRETGIRCRNPETEKDMQITYSEITAITRTKSLFILKLANGKTTLLNHSNLTGGTADELEQWLREQTGITKIPRPVDNRIFRKATIGVAAIGLVLALSLEANLFAPRPKNTTVSQATQVLAELGIRVPEVDEEMWEEVPAEYMVEELLYLAGMGEYDFDTFEWSPATSGVYTFDLEFFDVGNMYTDFLRGVEALSGGELEFTDVVEDDSHVDMDSGMGWKEVTFSFDGRTRTIRAELIYDWFDPSFANAIAELTEDNQTGKRLRFYFDGYQVAYVFWGDDAWAREFSRATGLRLTDRLE
;
A
#
# COMPACT_ATOMS: atom_id res chain seq x y z
N MET A 1 -21.08 -31.54 57.49
CA MET A 1 -20.44 -30.53 56.65
C MET A 1 -19.27 -29.99 57.43
N ASP A 2 -18.05 -30.16 56.96
CA ASP A 2 -16.81 -29.70 57.65
C ASP A 2 -16.76 -28.15 57.55
N GLU A 3 -17.27 -27.50 58.57
CA GLU A 3 -17.24 -26.02 58.68
C GLU A 3 -15.79 -25.61 58.89
N GLY A 4 -15.12 -25.10 57.88
CA GLY A 4 -13.83 -24.44 58.04
C GLY A 4 -12.82 -24.70 56.94
N LYS A 5 -13.02 -25.59 55.97
CA LYS A 5 -12.06 -25.80 54.89
C LYS A 5 -12.43 -25.01 53.65
N LYS A 6 -11.59 -24.05 53.27
CA LYS A 6 -11.71 -23.29 52.03
C LYS A 6 -11.65 -24.27 50.84
N TYR A 7 -12.63 -24.22 49.97
CA TYR A 7 -12.62 -24.97 48.72
C TYR A 7 -13.25 -24.16 47.61
N PHE A 8 -12.78 -24.41 46.37
CA PHE A 8 -13.34 -23.78 45.20
C PHE A 8 -14.01 -24.85 44.33
N VAL A 9 -15.04 -24.48 43.61
CA VAL A 9 -15.66 -25.32 42.59
C VAL A 9 -15.69 -24.56 41.27
N SER A 10 -15.17 -25.19 40.24
CA SER A 10 -15.20 -24.68 38.86
C SER A 10 -16.03 -25.62 37.99
N ASP A 11 -16.95 -25.03 37.25
CA ASP A 11 -17.76 -25.74 36.25
C ASP A 11 -17.22 -25.35 34.88
N VAL A 12 -16.67 -26.31 34.15
CA VAL A 12 -16.11 -26.11 32.83
C VAL A 12 -16.75 -27.02 31.81
N SER A 13 -17.30 -26.42 30.75
CA SER A 13 -17.73 -27.13 29.55
C SER A 13 -16.65 -27.01 28.48
N TYR A 14 -16.25 -28.11 27.90
CA TYR A 14 -15.30 -28.13 26.75
C TYR A 14 -16.06 -27.85 25.46
N ASP A 15 -16.83 -26.76 25.48
CA ASP A 15 -17.50 -26.23 24.30
C ASP A 15 -16.55 -25.44 23.38
N LEU A 16 -17.04 -25.09 22.22
CA LEU A 16 -16.22 -24.39 21.24
C LEU A 16 -15.71 -23.03 21.72
N PRO A 17 -16.49 -22.19 22.44
CA PRO A 17 -15.98 -20.95 23.03
C PRO A 17 -14.82 -21.17 23.99
N THR A 18 -14.94 -22.11 24.91
CA THR A 18 -13.89 -22.46 25.89
C THR A 18 -12.64 -22.98 25.22
N LEU A 19 -12.76 -23.88 24.26
CA LEU A 19 -11.62 -24.40 23.50
C LEU A 19 -10.95 -23.31 22.62
N ARG A 20 -11.72 -22.40 22.04
CA ARG A 20 -11.17 -21.25 21.32
C ARG A 20 -10.37 -20.31 22.23
N ASP A 21 -10.83 -20.07 23.44
CA ASP A 21 -10.07 -19.28 24.42
C ASP A 21 -8.76 -20.00 24.79
N HIS A 22 -8.83 -21.29 25.05
CA HIS A 22 -7.64 -22.11 25.29
C HIS A 22 -6.66 -22.05 24.13
N TRP A 23 -7.09 -22.30 22.88
CA TRP A 23 -6.22 -22.30 21.71
C TRP A 23 -5.63 -20.90 21.40
N ALA A 24 -6.41 -19.85 21.58
CA ALA A 24 -5.93 -18.49 21.38
C ALA A 24 -4.74 -18.13 22.26
N HIS A 25 -4.67 -18.71 23.47
CA HIS A 25 -3.62 -18.43 24.44
C HIS A 25 -2.50 -19.49 24.47
N THR A 26 -2.74 -20.66 23.89
CA THR A 26 -1.78 -21.79 23.87
C THR A 26 -1.15 -22.05 22.52
N MET A 27 -1.38 -21.16 21.52
CA MET A 27 -0.76 -21.25 20.21
C MET A 27 0.78 -21.28 20.32
N THR A 28 1.41 -22.30 19.72
CA THR A 28 2.85 -22.51 19.79
C THR A 28 3.48 -22.64 18.41
N GLY A 29 4.80 -22.63 18.35
CA GLY A 29 5.58 -22.85 17.14
C GLY A 29 5.38 -21.80 16.05
N TRP A 30 5.52 -22.24 14.80
CA TRP A 30 5.48 -21.35 13.63
C TRP A 30 4.14 -20.60 13.47
N ARG A 31 3.02 -21.20 13.90
CA ARG A 31 1.69 -20.56 13.84
C ARG A 31 1.64 -19.26 14.64
N LYS A 32 2.26 -19.26 15.83
CA LYS A 32 2.36 -18.08 16.68
C LYS A 32 3.19 -16.99 15.98
N TRP A 33 4.34 -17.39 15.43
CA TRP A 33 5.21 -16.47 14.69
C TRP A 33 4.49 -15.88 13.46
N CYS A 34 3.82 -16.71 12.67
CA CYS A 34 3.04 -16.23 11.54
C CYS A 34 1.96 -15.23 11.99
N ALA A 35 1.22 -15.51 13.05
CA ALA A 35 0.20 -14.61 13.55
C ALA A 35 0.79 -13.25 14.00
N TRP A 36 1.95 -13.25 14.64
CA TRP A 36 2.58 -12.04 15.18
C TRP A 36 3.30 -11.21 14.12
N ILE A 37 3.92 -11.86 13.14
CA ILE A 37 4.68 -11.19 12.09
C ILE A 37 3.78 -10.70 10.97
N SER A 38 2.66 -11.39 10.69
CA SER A 38 1.79 -11.07 9.55
C SER A 38 1.32 -9.61 9.49
N PRO A 39 0.87 -8.95 10.57
CA PRO A 39 0.49 -7.54 10.47
C PRO A 39 1.66 -6.62 10.11
N VAL A 40 2.86 -6.95 10.57
CA VAL A 40 4.07 -6.17 10.27
C VAL A 40 4.46 -6.36 8.80
N VAL A 41 4.44 -7.59 8.30
CA VAL A 41 4.75 -7.89 6.89
C VAL A 41 3.77 -7.21 5.96
N VAL A 42 2.46 -7.29 6.25
CA VAL A 42 1.43 -6.62 5.43
C VAL A 42 1.61 -5.10 5.48
N LEU A 43 1.88 -4.54 6.66
CA LEU A 43 2.12 -3.10 6.82
C LEU A 43 3.32 -2.62 6.00
N LEU A 44 4.45 -3.31 6.10
CA LEU A 44 5.66 -2.97 5.34
C LEU A 44 5.41 -3.10 3.83
N TYR A 45 4.77 -4.20 3.40
CA TYR A 45 4.44 -4.38 1.99
C TYR A 45 3.58 -3.25 1.43
N VAL A 46 2.51 -2.86 2.15
CA VAL A 46 1.66 -1.73 1.79
C VAL A 46 2.46 -0.42 1.78
N ALA A 47 3.23 -0.14 2.83
CA ALA A 47 3.98 1.11 2.96
C ALA A 47 5.01 1.33 1.84
N PHE A 48 5.67 0.26 1.38
CA PHE A 48 6.69 0.37 0.33
C PHE A 48 6.14 0.34 -1.09
N ASN A 49 4.93 -0.19 -1.30
CA ASN A 49 4.43 -0.41 -2.66
C ASN A 49 3.16 0.38 -2.99
N VAL A 50 2.49 1.01 -2.02
CA VAL A 50 1.17 1.62 -2.26
C VAL A 50 1.23 2.81 -3.22
N THR A 51 2.33 3.56 -3.23
CA THR A 51 2.53 4.72 -4.12
C THR A 51 3.06 4.34 -5.48
N SER A 52 3.98 3.37 -5.56
CA SER A 52 4.63 2.94 -6.80
C SER A 52 3.82 1.90 -7.59
N SER A 53 3.03 1.09 -6.91
CA SER A 53 2.30 -0.02 -7.53
C SER A 53 0.96 -0.27 -6.82
N PRO A 54 0.02 0.69 -6.82
CA PRO A 54 -1.24 0.58 -6.07
C PRO A 54 -2.09 -0.61 -6.53
N GLU A 55 -2.06 -0.97 -7.81
CA GLU A 55 -2.78 -2.12 -8.33
C GLU A 55 -2.29 -3.44 -7.73
N ILE A 56 -0.98 -3.63 -7.63
CA ILE A 56 -0.38 -4.82 -7.00
C ILE A 56 -0.77 -4.89 -5.53
N VAL A 57 -0.73 -3.76 -4.80
CA VAL A 57 -1.14 -3.68 -3.39
C VAL A 57 -2.62 -4.02 -3.23
N LYS A 58 -3.49 -3.53 -4.12
CA LYS A 58 -4.92 -3.85 -4.14
C LYS A 58 -5.14 -5.37 -4.22
N TRP A 59 -4.58 -6.03 -5.22
CA TRP A 59 -4.74 -7.48 -5.40
C TRP A 59 -4.10 -8.28 -4.27
N PHE A 60 -2.96 -7.85 -3.75
CA PHE A 60 -2.35 -8.46 -2.57
C PHE A 60 -3.28 -8.38 -1.35
N CYS A 61 -3.84 -7.20 -1.04
CA CYS A 61 -4.74 -7.02 0.09
C CYS A 61 -6.04 -7.83 -0.07
N ILE A 62 -6.63 -7.85 -1.26
CA ILE A 62 -7.82 -8.67 -1.56
C ILE A 62 -7.53 -10.16 -1.35
N GLY A 63 -6.46 -10.68 -1.95
CA GLY A 63 -6.06 -12.08 -1.83
C GLY A 63 -5.78 -12.46 -0.37
N TYR A 64 -5.11 -11.58 0.38
CA TYR A 64 -4.83 -11.80 1.79
C TYR A 64 -6.11 -11.80 2.64
N LEU A 65 -7.05 -10.88 2.40
CA LEU A 65 -8.35 -10.86 3.10
C LEU A 65 -9.19 -12.09 2.79
N ILE A 66 -9.17 -12.59 1.56
CA ILE A 66 -9.84 -13.85 1.18
C ILE A 66 -9.24 -15.04 1.94
N LEU A 67 -7.91 -15.15 1.99
CA LEU A 67 -7.23 -16.20 2.75
C LEU A 67 -7.59 -16.16 4.24
N LEU A 68 -7.63 -14.97 4.83
CA LEU A 68 -8.07 -14.79 6.22
C LEU A 68 -9.52 -15.18 6.41
N ALA A 69 -10.41 -14.82 5.49
CA ALA A 69 -11.82 -15.19 5.56
C ALA A 69 -12.00 -16.71 5.51
N VAL A 70 -11.31 -17.39 4.59
CA VAL A 70 -11.31 -18.87 4.52
C VAL A 70 -10.80 -19.49 5.81
N PHE A 71 -9.72 -18.94 6.37
CA PHE A 71 -9.18 -19.42 7.64
C PHE A 71 -10.16 -19.21 8.79
N ILE A 72 -10.82 -18.05 8.88
CA ILE A 72 -11.84 -17.75 9.90
C ILE A 72 -13.04 -18.68 9.78
N LEU A 73 -13.53 -18.89 8.55
CA LEU A 73 -14.65 -19.80 8.31
C LEU A 73 -14.31 -21.24 8.74
N ARG A 74 -13.10 -21.69 8.41
CA ARG A 74 -12.63 -23.02 8.83
C ARG A 74 -12.49 -23.15 10.34
N GLU A 75 -12.12 -22.09 11.06
CA GLU A 75 -12.05 -22.09 12.51
C GLU A 75 -13.44 -21.96 13.18
N ARG A 76 -14.43 -21.42 12.46
CA ARG A 76 -15.78 -21.20 13.02
C ARG A 76 -16.43 -22.48 13.54
N ASP A 77 -16.21 -23.60 12.87
CA ASP A 77 -16.79 -24.88 13.22
C ASP A 77 -15.84 -25.76 14.06
N GLY A 78 -14.72 -25.16 14.56
CA GLY A 78 -13.72 -25.85 15.39
C GLY A 78 -12.81 -26.78 14.62
N GLY A 79 -12.99 -26.87 13.31
CA GLY A 79 -12.23 -27.76 12.44
C GLY A 79 -12.49 -29.24 12.72
N LYS A 80 -11.86 -30.11 11.92
CA LYS A 80 -12.04 -31.57 12.02
C LYS A 80 -11.70 -32.14 13.40
N GLY A 81 -10.80 -31.51 14.14
CA GLY A 81 -10.41 -31.97 15.48
C GLY A 81 -11.50 -31.81 16.53
N TYR A 82 -12.24 -30.69 16.49
CA TYR A 82 -13.37 -30.49 17.41
C TYR A 82 -14.58 -31.36 17.04
N GLN A 83 -14.85 -31.51 15.76
CA GLN A 83 -15.91 -32.40 15.28
C GLN A 83 -15.67 -33.83 15.72
N LYS A 84 -14.44 -34.33 15.53
CA LYS A 84 -14.05 -35.65 16.00
C LYS A 84 -14.18 -35.80 17.53
N PHE A 85 -13.77 -34.79 18.29
CA PHE A 85 -13.91 -34.76 19.74
C PHE A 85 -15.38 -34.82 20.17
N LEU A 86 -16.27 -34.09 19.49
CA LEU A 86 -17.71 -34.15 19.76
C LEU A 86 -18.31 -35.52 19.41
N GLU A 87 -17.93 -36.10 18.28
CA GLU A 87 -18.36 -37.43 17.86
C GLU A 87 -17.96 -38.51 18.92
N GLU A 88 -16.71 -38.46 19.38
CA GLU A 88 -16.21 -39.34 20.44
C GLU A 88 -16.91 -39.13 21.78
N SER A 89 -17.51 -37.96 22.01
CA SER A 89 -18.25 -37.58 23.22
C SER A 89 -19.79 -37.77 23.08
N GLY A 90 -20.25 -38.42 21.99
CA GLY A 90 -21.68 -38.60 21.75
C GLY A 90 -22.42 -37.34 21.28
N GLY A 91 -21.72 -36.37 20.73
CA GLY A 91 -22.29 -35.12 20.21
C GLY A 91 -22.51 -34.01 21.24
N ILE A 92 -22.17 -34.25 22.49
CA ILE A 92 -22.36 -33.31 23.60
C ILE A 92 -20.97 -32.84 24.11
N PRO A 93 -20.75 -31.53 24.34
CA PRO A 93 -19.51 -31.05 24.93
C PRO A 93 -19.29 -31.68 26.30
N VAL A 94 -18.08 -32.20 26.53
CA VAL A 94 -17.71 -32.77 27.82
C VAL A 94 -17.79 -31.70 28.91
N ARG A 95 -18.51 -31.94 29.96
CA ARG A 95 -18.63 -31.06 31.14
C ARG A 95 -17.93 -31.66 32.33
N ASN A 96 -17.09 -30.87 32.99
CA ASN A 96 -16.37 -31.30 34.20
C ASN A 96 -16.65 -30.34 35.35
N LEU A 97 -16.96 -30.90 36.53
CA LEU A 97 -16.97 -30.20 37.79
C LEU A 97 -15.65 -30.45 38.51
N LEU A 98 -14.91 -29.39 38.77
CA LEU A 98 -13.62 -29.48 39.45
C LEU A 98 -13.75 -28.94 40.87
N TYR A 99 -13.50 -29.81 41.83
CA TYR A 99 -13.47 -29.50 43.25
C TYR A 99 -12.03 -29.34 43.70
N ILE A 100 -11.62 -28.10 44.00
CA ILE A 100 -10.25 -27.72 44.39
C ILE A 100 -10.22 -27.74 45.94
N ARG A 101 -9.42 -28.64 46.54
CA ARG A 101 -9.31 -28.84 47.97
C ARG A 101 -7.85 -28.90 48.38
N GLU A 102 -7.56 -28.90 49.67
CA GLU A 102 -6.20 -29.06 50.21
C GLU A 102 -5.45 -30.29 49.69
N THR A 103 -6.18 -31.38 49.46
CA THR A 103 -5.59 -32.68 49.03
C THR A 103 -5.39 -32.82 47.53
N GLY A 104 -5.84 -31.81 46.74
CA GLY A 104 -5.75 -31.84 45.29
C GLY A 104 -7.05 -31.41 44.60
N ILE A 105 -7.10 -31.64 43.29
CA ILE A 105 -8.21 -31.26 42.43
C ILE A 105 -8.95 -32.54 42.02
N ARG A 106 -10.21 -32.67 42.42
CA ARG A 106 -11.08 -33.73 41.99
C ARG A 106 -11.89 -33.28 40.79
N CYS A 107 -11.73 -33.93 39.66
CA CYS A 107 -12.46 -33.67 38.42
C CYS A 107 -13.52 -34.74 38.22
N ARG A 108 -14.79 -34.34 38.27
CA ARG A 108 -15.94 -35.25 38.07
C ARG A 108 -16.69 -34.84 36.80
N ASN A 109 -16.90 -35.80 35.91
CA ASN A 109 -17.81 -35.61 34.80
C ASN A 109 -19.21 -36.04 35.26
N PRO A 110 -20.20 -35.14 35.32
CA PRO A 110 -21.52 -35.46 35.84
C PRO A 110 -22.33 -36.38 34.94
N GLU A 111 -22.00 -36.50 33.66
CA GLU A 111 -22.74 -37.27 32.65
C GLU A 111 -22.25 -38.72 32.58
N THR A 112 -20.93 -38.90 32.68
CA THR A 112 -20.32 -40.24 32.57
C THR A 112 -19.94 -40.84 33.92
N GLU A 113 -20.16 -40.11 35.00
CA GLU A 113 -19.74 -40.43 36.38
C GLU A 113 -18.23 -40.71 36.54
N LYS A 114 -17.43 -40.44 35.49
CA LYS A 114 -15.97 -40.57 35.57
C LYS A 114 -15.41 -39.56 36.57
N ASP A 115 -14.54 -40.06 37.42
CA ASP A 115 -13.90 -39.31 38.49
C ASP A 115 -12.39 -39.45 38.35
N MET A 116 -11.69 -38.36 38.40
CA MET A 116 -10.24 -38.29 38.31
C MET A 116 -9.70 -37.33 39.40
N GLN A 117 -8.70 -37.77 40.11
CA GLN A 117 -8.02 -36.93 41.08
C GLN A 117 -6.66 -36.49 40.52
N ILE A 118 -6.36 -35.22 40.66
CA ILE A 118 -5.11 -34.58 40.26
C ILE A 118 -4.44 -34.08 41.54
N THR A 119 -3.23 -34.53 41.81
CA THR A 119 -2.42 -34.02 42.92
C THR A 119 -1.73 -32.73 42.51
N TYR A 120 -1.45 -31.83 43.44
CA TYR A 120 -0.77 -30.60 43.12
C TYR A 120 0.67 -30.81 42.59
N SER A 121 1.29 -31.90 43.01
CA SER A 121 2.61 -32.30 42.51
C SER A 121 2.65 -32.72 41.05
N GLU A 122 1.49 -33.10 40.48
CA GLU A 122 1.36 -33.47 39.07
C GLU A 122 1.26 -32.21 38.17
N ILE A 123 1.00 -31.03 38.74
CA ILE A 123 0.83 -29.79 38.00
C ILE A 123 2.23 -29.18 37.74
N THR A 124 2.64 -29.17 36.50
CA THR A 124 3.96 -28.66 36.06
C THR A 124 3.97 -27.21 35.61
N ALA A 125 2.83 -26.68 35.16
CA ALA A 125 2.67 -25.29 34.79
C ALA A 125 1.21 -24.85 34.92
N ILE A 126 1.04 -23.58 35.24
CA ILE A 126 -0.28 -22.90 35.33
C ILE A 126 -0.23 -21.68 34.45
N THR A 127 -1.26 -21.47 33.63
CA THR A 127 -1.43 -20.27 32.81
C THR A 127 -2.81 -19.70 33.06
N ARG A 128 -2.92 -18.37 33.24
CA ARG A 128 -4.21 -17.70 33.43
C ARG A 128 -4.57 -16.91 32.17
N THR A 129 -5.74 -17.19 31.60
CA THR A 129 -6.34 -16.41 30.51
C THR A 129 -7.43 -15.48 31.06
N LYS A 130 -8.22 -14.88 30.17
CA LYS A 130 -9.34 -14.02 30.56
C LYS A 130 -10.44 -14.79 31.32
N SER A 131 -10.66 -16.06 30.99
CA SER A 131 -11.74 -16.89 31.54
C SER A 131 -11.28 -18.20 32.16
N LEU A 132 -10.05 -18.64 31.90
CA LEU A 132 -9.55 -19.95 32.25
C LEU A 132 -8.23 -19.90 33.05
N PHE A 133 -8.07 -20.88 33.95
CA PHE A 133 -6.77 -21.41 34.36
C PHE A 133 -6.50 -22.68 33.55
N ILE A 134 -5.35 -22.73 32.90
CA ILE A 134 -4.87 -23.85 32.10
C ILE A 134 -3.80 -24.56 32.91
N LEU A 135 -4.10 -25.74 33.40
CA LEU A 135 -3.19 -26.57 34.21
C LEU A 135 -2.52 -27.61 33.32
N LYS A 136 -1.20 -27.55 33.19
CA LYS A 136 -0.44 -28.58 32.48
C LYS A 136 0.04 -29.63 33.47
N LEU A 137 -0.26 -30.90 33.19
CA LEU A 137 0.10 -32.03 34.03
C LEU A 137 1.40 -32.67 33.57
N ALA A 138 2.07 -33.39 34.47
CA ALA A 138 3.33 -34.10 34.22
C ALA A 138 3.22 -35.16 33.10
N ASN A 139 2.06 -35.73 32.90
CA ASN A 139 1.76 -36.65 31.81
C ASN A 139 1.54 -35.98 30.45
N GLY A 140 1.75 -34.66 30.35
CA GLY A 140 1.55 -33.85 29.14
C GLY A 140 0.09 -33.47 28.86
N LYS A 141 -0.89 -33.96 29.63
CA LYS A 141 -2.29 -33.55 29.49
C LYS A 141 -2.53 -32.17 30.07
N THR A 142 -3.62 -31.55 29.65
CA THR A 142 -4.05 -30.22 30.12
C THR A 142 -5.47 -30.32 30.71
N THR A 143 -5.63 -29.68 31.86
CA THR A 143 -6.95 -29.52 32.49
C THR A 143 -7.30 -28.03 32.52
N LEU A 144 -8.55 -27.71 32.22
CA LEU A 144 -9.06 -26.34 32.24
C LEU A 144 -9.90 -26.12 33.50
N LEU A 145 -9.72 -24.94 34.11
CA LEU A 145 -10.58 -24.42 35.18
C LEU A 145 -11.23 -23.14 34.66
N ASN A 146 -12.53 -23.05 34.65
CA ASN A 146 -13.22 -21.82 34.27
C ASN A 146 -13.42 -20.95 35.54
N HIS A 147 -12.69 -19.82 35.59
CA HIS A 147 -12.81 -18.92 36.74
C HIS A 147 -13.98 -17.94 36.63
N SER A 148 -14.65 -17.85 35.46
CA SER A 148 -15.88 -17.06 35.33
C SER A 148 -17.08 -17.73 36.03
N ASN A 149 -17.03 -19.06 36.20
CA ASN A 149 -18.05 -19.85 36.87
C ASN A 149 -17.52 -20.42 38.22
N LEU A 150 -16.59 -19.71 38.85
CA LEU A 150 -15.99 -20.14 40.09
C LEU A 150 -16.91 -19.86 41.27
N THR A 151 -17.06 -20.85 42.16
CA THR A 151 -17.70 -20.67 43.46
C THR A 151 -16.72 -20.96 44.60
N GLY A 152 -16.92 -20.36 45.76
CA GLY A 152 -16.06 -20.52 46.92
C GLY A 152 -14.98 -19.48 47.06
N GLY A 153 -14.86 -18.56 46.07
CA GLY A 153 -13.93 -17.43 46.08
C GLY A 153 -13.73 -16.80 44.72
N THR A 154 -12.79 -15.85 44.66
CA THR A 154 -12.44 -15.11 43.44
C THR A 154 -11.33 -15.81 42.65
N ALA A 155 -11.18 -15.41 41.37
CA ALA A 155 -10.07 -15.89 40.53
C ALA A 155 -8.67 -15.57 41.10
N ASP A 156 -8.52 -14.46 41.79
CA ASP A 156 -7.24 -14.07 42.40
C ASP A 156 -6.95 -14.91 43.65
N GLU A 157 -7.96 -15.20 44.46
CA GLU A 157 -7.81 -16.10 45.58
C GLU A 157 -7.49 -17.55 45.15
N LEU A 158 -8.11 -18.01 44.05
CA LEU A 158 -7.74 -19.29 43.45
C LEU A 158 -6.33 -19.30 42.90
N GLU A 159 -5.89 -18.21 42.27
CA GLU A 159 -4.49 -18.08 41.77
C GLU A 159 -3.50 -18.16 42.93
N GLN A 160 -3.78 -17.46 44.04
CA GLN A 160 -2.95 -17.52 45.25
C GLN A 160 -2.92 -18.91 45.83
N TRP A 161 -4.08 -19.55 45.94
CA TRP A 161 -4.21 -20.92 46.43
C TRP A 161 -3.38 -21.92 45.58
N LEU A 162 -3.51 -21.83 44.27
CA LEU A 162 -2.75 -22.68 43.35
C LEU A 162 -1.24 -22.48 43.49
N ARG A 163 -0.78 -21.22 43.66
CA ARG A 163 0.63 -20.92 43.94
C ARG A 163 1.14 -21.58 45.21
N GLU A 164 0.38 -21.47 46.26
CA GLU A 164 0.72 -22.02 47.60
C GLU A 164 0.78 -23.54 47.55
N GLN A 165 -0.18 -24.21 46.91
CA GLN A 165 -0.28 -25.67 46.87
C GLN A 165 0.70 -26.32 45.86
N THR A 166 1.02 -25.64 44.76
CA THR A 166 1.89 -26.22 43.71
C THR A 166 3.33 -25.76 43.83
N GLY A 167 3.62 -24.69 44.57
CA GLY A 167 4.93 -24.04 44.59
C GLY A 167 5.28 -23.26 43.31
N ILE A 168 4.34 -23.17 42.34
CA ILE A 168 4.56 -22.47 41.08
C ILE A 168 4.39 -20.96 41.31
N THR A 169 5.49 -20.24 41.35
CA THR A 169 5.52 -18.79 41.65
C THR A 169 5.13 -17.94 40.43
N LYS A 170 5.38 -18.40 39.21
CA LYS A 170 5.14 -17.65 37.98
C LYS A 170 3.94 -18.22 37.21
N ILE A 171 2.81 -17.49 37.24
CA ILE A 171 1.62 -17.80 36.45
C ILE A 171 1.54 -16.77 35.32
N PRO A 172 1.91 -17.12 34.08
CA PRO A 172 1.85 -16.18 32.95
C PRO A 172 0.42 -15.88 32.56
N ARG A 173 0.22 -14.64 32.09
CA ARG A 173 -1.01 -14.18 31.45
C ARG A 173 -0.71 -13.90 29.98
N PRO A 174 -0.77 -14.93 29.10
CA PRO A 174 -0.40 -14.77 27.71
C PRO A 174 -1.37 -13.84 26.98
N VAL A 175 -0.83 -13.15 25.99
CA VAL A 175 -1.63 -12.29 25.10
C VAL A 175 -2.56 -13.15 24.26
N ASP A 176 -3.79 -12.69 24.08
CA ASP A 176 -4.74 -13.31 23.16
C ASP A 176 -4.25 -13.14 21.72
N ASN A 177 -3.83 -14.24 21.09
CA ASN A 177 -3.28 -14.21 19.76
C ASN A 177 -4.28 -13.74 18.67
N ARG A 178 -5.58 -13.71 18.98
CA ARG A 178 -6.62 -13.17 18.08
C ARG A 178 -6.45 -11.67 17.84
N ILE A 179 -5.77 -10.93 18.72
CA ILE A 179 -5.51 -9.49 18.56
C ILE A 179 -4.63 -9.23 17.33
N PHE A 180 -3.65 -10.08 17.06
CA PHE A 180 -2.75 -9.94 15.90
C PHE A 180 -3.49 -10.17 14.59
N ARG A 181 -4.43 -11.12 14.57
CA ARG A 181 -5.31 -11.35 13.42
C ARG A 181 -6.20 -10.14 13.12
N LYS A 182 -6.78 -9.53 14.16
CA LYS A 182 -7.57 -8.30 14.00
C LYS A 182 -6.73 -7.14 13.48
N ALA A 183 -5.51 -6.99 13.99
CA ALA A 183 -4.56 -5.99 13.50
C ALA A 183 -4.23 -6.21 12.02
N THR A 184 -3.99 -7.44 11.60
CA THR A 184 -3.70 -7.77 10.20
C THR A 184 -4.87 -7.45 9.27
N ILE A 185 -6.10 -7.76 9.69
CA ILE A 185 -7.31 -7.40 8.93
C ILE A 185 -7.40 -5.88 8.78
N GLY A 186 -7.18 -5.13 9.87
CA GLY A 186 -7.21 -3.67 9.85
C GLY A 186 -6.18 -3.07 8.88
N VAL A 187 -4.93 -3.55 8.95
CA VAL A 187 -3.85 -3.08 8.06
C VAL A 187 -4.15 -3.40 6.60
N ALA A 188 -4.61 -4.62 6.30
CA ALA A 188 -4.96 -5.00 4.92
C ALA A 188 -6.15 -4.20 4.38
N ALA A 189 -7.15 -3.92 5.22
CA ALA A 189 -8.29 -3.09 4.84
C ALA A 189 -7.88 -1.64 4.56
N ILE A 190 -7.03 -1.06 5.40
CA ILE A 190 -6.49 0.30 5.19
C ILE A 190 -5.66 0.33 3.91
N GLY A 191 -4.77 -0.66 3.69
CA GLY A 191 -3.97 -0.76 2.47
C GLY A 191 -4.84 -0.84 1.21
N LEU A 192 -5.92 -1.62 1.26
CA LEU A 192 -6.87 -1.71 0.16
C LEU A 192 -7.56 -0.37 -0.13
N VAL A 193 -8.02 0.33 0.92
CA VAL A 193 -8.65 1.66 0.76
C VAL A 193 -7.67 2.67 0.16
N LEU A 194 -6.43 2.68 0.63
CA LEU A 194 -5.37 3.56 0.09
C LEU A 194 -5.08 3.24 -1.37
N ALA A 195 -4.91 1.96 -1.72
CA ALA A 195 -4.67 1.55 -3.10
C ALA A 195 -5.82 1.94 -4.03
N LEU A 196 -7.07 1.69 -3.62
CA LEU A 196 -8.25 2.09 -4.38
C LEU A 196 -8.37 3.62 -4.52
N SER A 197 -8.00 4.38 -3.49
CA SER A 197 -8.01 5.85 -3.54
C SER A 197 -6.96 6.38 -4.52
N LEU A 198 -5.78 5.79 -4.53
CA LEU A 198 -4.72 6.16 -5.47
C LEU A 198 -5.08 5.78 -6.90
N GLU A 199 -5.61 4.55 -7.12
CA GLU A 199 -6.11 4.14 -8.42
C GLU A 199 -7.24 5.04 -8.94
N ALA A 200 -8.18 5.44 -8.07
CA ALA A 200 -9.26 6.34 -8.47
C ALA A 200 -8.72 7.71 -8.93
N ASN A 201 -7.58 8.15 -8.40
CA ASN A 201 -6.90 9.36 -8.86
C ASN A 201 -6.05 9.13 -10.14
N LEU A 202 -5.51 7.90 -10.31
CA LEU A 202 -4.77 7.52 -11.51
C LEU A 202 -5.70 7.24 -12.71
N PHE A 203 -6.89 6.74 -12.43
CA PHE A 203 -7.98 6.54 -13.40
C PHE A 203 -9.01 7.66 -13.29
N ALA A 204 -8.56 8.93 -13.27
CA ALA A 204 -9.47 10.01 -13.66
C ALA A 204 -10.11 9.58 -14.98
N PRO A 205 -11.44 9.63 -15.10
CA PRO A 205 -12.10 9.13 -16.30
C PRO A 205 -11.54 9.88 -17.50
N ARG A 206 -10.74 9.20 -18.32
CA ARG A 206 -10.42 9.70 -19.65
C ARG A 206 -11.77 9.89 -20.36
N PRO A 207 -11.97 10.97 -21.11
CA PRO A 207 -13.21 11.14 -21.86
C PRO A 207 -13.41 9.89 -22.73
N LYS A 208 -14.38 9.05 -22.37
CA LYS A 208 -14.70 7.87 -23.15
C LYS A 208 -15.32 8.33 -24.47
N ASN A 209 -14.85 7.85 -25.58
CA ASN A 209 -15.36 8.15 -26.92
C ASN A 209 -15.24 9.64 -27.31
N THR A 210 -14.07 10.24 -27.12
CA THR A 210 -13.81 11.61 -27.56
C THR A 210 -13.58 11.62 -29.07
N THR A 211 -14.38 12.38 -29.81
CA THR A 211 -14.12 12.65 -31.23
C THR A 211 -13.08 13.73 -31.39
N VAL A 212 -12.46 13.85 -32.58
CA VAL A 212 -11.54 14.96 -32.91
C VAL A 212 -12.15 16.30 -32.56
N SER A 213 -13.38 16.56 -33.01
CA SER A 213 -14.10 17.84 -32.75
C SER A 213 -14.29 18.11 -31.25
N GLN A 214 -14.68 17.12 -30.46
CA GLN A 214 -14.83 17.26 -29.01
C GLN A 214 -13.53 17.52 -28.30
N ALA A 215 -12.46 16.78 -28.66
CA ALA A 215 -11.14 16.97 -28.07
C ALA A 215 -10.56 18.33 -28.42
N THR A 216 -10.68 18.77 -29.69
CA THR A 216 -10.27 20.09 -30.15
C THR A 216 -10.98 21.20 -29.37
N GLN A 217 -12.30 21.06 -29.17
CA GLN A 217 -13.06 22.02 -28.36
C GLN A 217 -12.56 22.09 -26.92
N VAL A 218 -12.35 20.96 -26.28
CA VAL A 218 -11.83 20.89 -24.90
C VAL A 218 -10.46 21.55 -24.79
N LEU A 219 -9.57 21.29 -25.74
CA LEU A 219 -8.24 21.90 -25.78
C LEU A 219 -8.32 23.40 -26.02
N ALA A 220 -9.22 23.86 -26.90
CA ALA A 220 -9.42 25.29 -27.14
C ALA A 220 -9.96 26.03 -25.89
N GLU A 221 -10.86 25.42 -25.12
CA GLU A 221 -11.35 25.98 -23.86
C GLU A 221 -10.23 26.10 -22.79
N LEU A 222 -9.19 25.27 -22.88
CA LEU A 222 -7.98 25.31 -22.05
C LEU A 222 -6.91 26.28 -22.59
N GLY A 223 -7.19 26.96 -23.71
CA GLY A 223 -6.26 27.91 -24.35
C GLY A 223 -5.22 27.24 -25.25
N ILE A 224 -5.37 25.94 -25.55
CA ILE A 224 -4.48 25.19 -26.45
C ILE A 224 -5.09 25.21 -27.85
N ARG A 225 -4.29 25.67 -28.83
CA ARG A 225 -4.70 25.79 -30.23
C ARG A 225 -4.22 24.56 -31.01
N VAL A 226 -5.16 23.76 -31.46
CA VAL A 226 -4.89 22.62 -32.34
C VAL A 226 -4.95 23.11 -33.78
N PRO A 227 -3.98 22.74 -34.66
CA PRO A 227 -4.07 23.00 -36.09
C PRO A 227 -5.34 22.37 -36.70
N GLU A 228 -5.72 22.87 -37.87
CA GLU A 228 -6.84 22.28 -38.61
C GLU A 228 -6.48 20.83 -39.03
N VAL A 229 -7.32 19.89 -38.69
CA VAL A 229 -7.11 18.46 -38.97
C VAL A 229 -8.23 17.92 -39.86
N ASP A 230 -7.86 17.04 -40.77
CA ASP A 230 -8.83 16.31 -41.57
C ASP A 230 -9.40 15.15 -40.72
N GLU A 231 -10.69 15.23 -40.37
CA GLU A 231 -11.34 14.26 -39.49
C GLU A 231 -11.28 12.82 -40.07
N GLU A 232 -11.26 12.64 -41.41
CA GLU A 232 -11.16 11.31 -42.01
C GLU A 232 -9.81 10.63 -41.71
N MET A 233 -8.73 11.39 -41.62
CA MET A 233 -7.39 10.86 -41.30
C MET A 233 -7.30 10.43 -39.84
N TRP A 234 -8.16 10.93 -38.98
CA TRP A 234 -8.15 10.69 -37.53
C TRP A 234 -9.15 9.61 -37.06
N GLU A 235 -9.98 9.05 -38.00
CA GLU A 235 -10.90 7.98 -37.66
C GLU A 235 -10.19 6.70 -37.14
N GLU A 236 -8.96 6.47 -37.52
CA GLU A 236 -8.16 5.31 -37.08
C GLU A 236 -7.52 5.51 -35.70
N VAL A 237 -7.47 6.74 -35.18
CA VAL A 237 -6.92 7.03 -33.86
C VAL A 237 -7.90 6.56 -32.78
N PRO A 238 -7.48 5.66 -31.86
CA PRO A 238 -8.37 5.22 -30.80
C PRO A 238 -8.81 6.41 -29.92
N ALA A 239 -10.11 6.48 -29.61
CA ALA A 239 -10.70 7.60 -28.87
C ALA A 239 -10.03 7.92 -27.54
N GLU A 240 -9.36 6.94 -26.94
CA GLU A 240 -8.60 7.07 -25.69
C GLU A 240 -7.27 7.83 -25.85
N TYR A 241 -6.71 7.86 -27.05
CA TYR A 241 -5.44 8.59 -27.37
C TYR A 241 -5.69 9.92 -28.09
N MET A 242 -6.94 10.24 -28.43
CA MET A 242 -7.28 11.39 -29.25
C MET A 242 -6.73 12.71 -28.72
N VAL A 243 -6.80 12.93 -27.40
CA VAL A 243 -6.29 14.16 -26.76
C VAL A 243 -4.76 14.21 -26.84
N GLU A 244 -4.08 13.10 -26.58
CA GLU A 244 -2.61 13.01 -26.62
C GLU A 244 -2.08 13.29 -28.03
N GLU A 245 -2.69 12.68 -29.04
CA GLU A 245 -2.31 12.88 -30.43
C GLU A 245 -2.53 14.33 -30.89
N LEU A 246 -3.66 14.95 -30.53
CA LEU A 246 -3.92 16.36 -30.83
C LEU A 246 -2.95 17.30 -30.10
N LEU A 247 -2.57 16.98 -28.87
CA LEU A 247 -1.52 17.71 -28.15
C LEU A 247 -0.16 17.55 -28.82
N TYR A 248 0.17 16.35 -29.27
CA TYR A 248 1.39 16.08 -30.03
C TYR A 248 1.46 16.98 -31.25
N LEU A 249 0.44 16.92 -32.11
CA LEU A 249 0.34 17.74 -33.31
C LEU A 249 0.43 19.24 -33.01
N ALA A 250 -0.24 19.68 -31.93
CA ALA A 250 -0.26 21.08 -31.55
C ALA A 250 1.09 21.60 -31.04
N GLY A 251 1.89 20.74 -30.40
CA GLY A 251 3.10 21.12 -29.67
C GLY A 251 4.43 20.80 -30.34
N MET A 252 4.45 20.00 -31.41
CA MET A 252 5.69 19.53 -32.05
C MET A 252 6.47 20.63 -32.78
N GLY A 253 5.84 21.76 -33.07
CA GLY A 253 6.45 22.84 -33.87
C GLY A 253 6.54 22.51 -35.36
N GLU A 254 7.30 23.31 -36.07
CA GLU A 254 7.50 23.16 -37.52
C GLU A 254 8.99 23.00 -37.85
N TYR A 255 9.31 22.02 -38.68
CA TYR A 255 10.66 21.79 -39.17
C TYR A 255 10.76 22.21 -40.64
N ASP A 256 11.62 23.18 -40.91
CA ASP A 256 11.90 23.63 -42.29
C ASP A 256 12.99 22.71 -42.88
N PHE A 257 12.62 21.89 -43.85
CA PHE A 257 13.55 20.99 -44.53
C PHE A 257 14.51 21.66 -45.49
N ASP A 258 14.25 22.92 -45.87
CA ASP A 258 15.15 23.69 -46.75
C ASP A 258 16.28 24.35 -45.95
N THR A 259 15.99 24.83 -44.76
CA THR A 259 16.98 25.50 -43.88
C THR A 259 17.51 24.56 -42.79
N PHE A 260 16.91 23.43 -42.56
CA PHE A 260 17.17 22.50 -41.46
C PHE A 260 16.98 23.17 -40.08
N GLU A 261 16.06 24.12 -39.99
CA GLU A 261 15.75 24.80 -38.75
C GLU A 261 14.40 24.33 -38.19
N TRP A 262 14.37 24.07 -36.89
CA TRP A 262 13.12 23.82 -36.17
C TRP A 262 12.61 25.11 -35.53
N SER A 263 11.30 25.34 -35.62
CA SER A 263 10.59 26.46 -35.02
C SER A 263 9.57 25.97 -34.01
N PRO A 264 9.61 26.45 -32.74
CA PRO A 264 8.69 25.99 -31.71
C PRO A 264 7.24 26.41 -31.97
N ALA A 265 6.28 25.57 -31.57
CA ALA A 265 4.89 25.92 -31.61
C ALA A 265 4.53 27.00 -30.57
N THR A 266 3.55 27.85 -30.92
CA THR A 266 2.98 28.86 -29.99
C THR A 266 1.55 28.50 -29.60
N SER A 267 1.26 27.23 -29.54
CA SER A 267 -0.08 26.68 -29.40
C SER A 267 -0.62 26.63 -27.95
N GLY A 268 0.24 26.80 -26.95
CA GLY A 268 -0.07 26.60 -25.54
C GLY A 268 0.36 25.25 -24.99
N VAL A 269 1.00 24.45 -25.83
CA VAL A 269 1.71 23.21 -25.44
C VAL A 269 3.02 23.14 -26.23
N TYR A 270 4.07 22.62 -25.60
CA TYR A 270 5.30 22.22 -26.27
C TYR A 270 5.45 20.72 -26.12
N THR A 271 5.70 20.05 -27.24
CA THR A 271 5.82 18.60 -27.29
C THR A 271 7.14 18.21 -27.95
N PHE A 272 7.85 17.29 -27.37
CA PHE A 272 9.09 16.78 -27.92
C PHE A 272 9.23 15.28 -27.65
N ASP A 273 9.99 14.63 -28.53
CA ASP A 273 10.42 13.25 -28.35
C ASP A 273 11.65 13.24 -27.45
N LEU A 274 11.70 12.35 -26.46
CA LEU A 274 12.89 12.18 -25.64
C LEU A 274 14.06 11.56 -26.40
N GLU A 275 13.82 10.88 -27.51
CA GLU A 275 14.82 10.44 -28.49
C GLU A 275 14.98 11.55 -29.54
N PHE A 276 15.94 12.46 -29.32
CA PHE A 276 16.11 13.64 -30.16
C PHE A 276 16.83 13.35 -31.48
N PHE A 277 16.26 13.85 -32.57
CA PHE A 277 16.90 13.77 -33.89
C PHE A 277 18.20 14.62 -33.99
N ASP A 278 18.15 15.85 -33.51
CA ASP A 278 19.31 16.74 -33.45
C ASP A 278 19.93 16.76 -32.06
N VAL A 279 20.79 15.79 -31.78
CA VAL A 279 21.52 15.67 -30.52
C VAL A 279 22.41 16.92 -30.27
N GLY A 280 22.84 17.64 -31.34
CA GLY A 280 23.68 18.83 -31.24
C GLY A 280 23.01 19.99 -30.50
N ASN A 281 21.69 20.14 -30.67
CA ASN A 281 20.91 21.27 -30.18
C ASN A 281 19.73 20.88 -29.26
N MET A 282 19.70 19.66 -28.75
CA MET A 282 18.52 19.13 -28.03
C MET A 282 18.09 19.98 -26.82
N TYR A 283 19.03 20.50 -26.06
CA TYR A 283 18.74 21.36 -24.89
C TYR A 283 18.45 22.81 -25.30
N THR A 284 19.06 23.28 -26.35
CA THR A 284 18.77 24.60 -26.98
C THR A 284 17.34 24.61 -27.50
N ASP A 285 16.93 23.56 -28.21
CA ASP A 285 15.58 23.45 -28.75
C ASP A 285 14.55 23.29 -27.62
N PHE A 286 14.88 22.55 -26.57
CA PHE A 286 14.03 22.47 -25.36
C PHE A 286 13.81 23.85 -24.75
N LEU A 287 14.88 24.67 -24.55
CA LEU A 287 14.77 26.02 -23.99
C LEU A 287 13.95 26.94 -24.91
N ARG A 288 14.16 26.89 -26.24
CA ARG A 288 13.36 27.62 -27.23
C ARG A 288 11.87 27.23 -27.19
N GLY A 289 11.57 25.92 -27.03
CA GLY A 289 10.21 25.44 -26.87
C GLY A 289 9.55 25.97 -25.61
N VAL A 290 10.24 25.95 -24.46
CA VAL A 290 9.76 26.48 -23.18
C VAL A 290 9.57 28.02 -23.26
N GLU A 291 10.46 28.74 -23.89
CA GLU A 291 10.35 30.20 -24.13
C GLU A 291 9.08 30.52 -24.93
N ALA A 292 8.91 29.87 -26.08
CA ALA A 292 7.74 30.07 -26.94
C ALA A 292 6.42 29.70 -26.22
N LEU A 293 6.42 28.58 -25.45
CA LEU A 293 5.31 28.14 -24.64
C LEU A 293 4.91 29.19 -23.59
N SER A 294 5.88 29.87 -22.98
CA SER A 294 5.62 30.87 -21.95
C SER A 294 5.06 32.18 -22.52
N GLY A 295 5.11 32.36 -23.86
CA GLY A 295 4.71 33.59 -24.53
C GLY A 295 5.63 34.75 -24.22
N GLY A 296 6.92 34.48 -23.94
CA GLY A 296 7.95 35.43 -23.60
C GLY A 296 8.00 35.82 -22.11
N GLU A 297 7.27 35.15 -21.23
CA GLU A 297 7.45 35.32 -19.77
C GLU A 297 8.78 34.73 -19.29
N LEU A 298 9.28 33.69 -19.97
CA LEU A 298 10.59 33.09 -19.74
C LEU A 298 11.48 33.45 -20.95
N GLU A 299 12.71 33.90 -20.69
CA GLU A 299 13.66 34.26 -21.71
C GLU A 299 15.02 33.63 -21.39
N PHE A 300 15.54 32.84 -22.32
CA PHE A 300 16.83 32.18 -22.21
C PHE A 300 17.75 32.70 -23.33
N THR A 301 18.83 33.41 -22.96
CA THR A 301 19.77 33.98 -23.94
C THR A 301 21.14 33.35 -23.80
N ASP A 302 22.01 33.58 -24.82
CA ASP A 302 23.39 33.12 -24.83
C ASP A 302 23.53 31.61 -24.57
N VAL A 303 22.62 30.82 -25.14
CA VAL A 303 22.58 29.36 -24.94
C VAL A 303 23.77 28.73 -25.68
N VAL A 304 24.55 27.93 -24.96
CA VAL A 304 25.70 27.19 -25.49
C VAL A 304 25.64 25.77 -24.93
N GLU A 305 25.68 24.78 -25.82
CA GLU A 305 25.86 23.38 -25.46
C GLU A 305 27.32 22.97 -25.70
N ASP A 306 28.07 22.65 -24.66
CA ASP A 306 29.41 22.09 -24.73
C ASP A 306 29.37 20.57 -24.64
N ASP A 307 29.72 19.91 -25.73
CA ASP A 307 29.78 18.46 -25.88
C ASP A 307 31.21 17.88 -25.75
N SER A 308 32.18 18.69 -25.30
CA SER A 308 33.58 18.27 -25.13
C SER A 308 33.75 17.04 -24.20
N HIS A 309 32.74 16.72 -23.41
CA HIS A 309 32.71 15.58 -22.53
C HIS A 309 31.87 14.38 -23.05
N VAL A 310 31.45 14.47 -24.31
CA VAL A 310 30.73 13.39 -24.99
C VAL A 310 31.75 12.54 -25.79
N ASP A 311 31.71 11.23 -25.58
CA ASP A 311 32.39 10.29 -26.44
C ASP A 311 31.51 10.02 -27.67
N MET A 312 31.86 10.64 -28.77
CA MET A 312 31.11 10.56 -30.02
C MET A 312 31.05 9.15 -30.62
N ASP A 313 32.01 8.26 -30.28
CA ASP A 313 32.01 6.86 -30.78
C ASP A 313 31.01 6.01 -30.04
N SER A 314 30.82 6.25 -28.74
CA SER A 314 29.88 5.48 -27.91
C SER A 314 28.55 6.20 -27.73
N GLY A 315 28.43 7.47 -28.05
CA GLY A 315 27.22 8.28 -27.78
C GLY A 315 26.95 8.49 -26.29
N MET A 316 27.98 8.39 -25.45
CA MET A 316 27.84 8.46 -23.99
C MET A 316 28.65 9.61 -23.43
N GLY A 317 28.18 10.22 -22.36
CA GLY A 317 28.88 11.28 -21.65
C GLY A 317 27.94 12.29 -21.03
N TRP A 318 28.31 13.55 -21.08
CA TRP A 318 27.45 14.64 -20.63
C TRP A 318 27.74 15.91 -21.40
N LYS A 319 26.73 16.77 -21.47
CA LYS A 319 26.85 18.13 -21.99
C LYS A 319 26.82 19.14 -20.85
N GLU A 320 27.54 20.24 -20.98
CA GLU A 320 27.38 21.43 -20.15
C GLU A 320 26.57 22.46 -20.93
N VAL A 321 25.32 22.67 -20.49
CA VAL A 321 24.42 23.66 -21.12
C VAL A 321 24.49 24.96 -20.34
N THR A 322 25.09 25.98 -20.94
CA THR A 322 25.24 27.32 -20.34
C THR A 322 24.25 28.27 -21.01
N PHE A 323 23.57 29.09 -20.24
CA PHE A 323 22.61 30.09 -20.70
C PHE A 323 22.47 31.24 -19.70
N SER A 324 21.95 32.36 -20.14
CA SER A 324 21.56 33.49 -19.29
C SER A 324 20.06 33.44 -19.03
N PHE A 325 19.67 33.48 -17.74
CA PHE A 325 18.27 33.54 -17.30
C PHE A 325 18.15 34.51 -16.13
N ASP A 326 17.21 35.46 -16.21
CA ASP A 326 16.96 36.51 -15.22
C ASP A 326 18.25 37.33 -14.89
N GLY A 327 19.00 37.65 -15.94
CA GLY A 327 20.26 38.41 -15.86
C GLY A 327 21.42 37.67 -15.20
N ARG A 328 21.34 36.37 -15.04
CA ARG A 328 22.40 35.53 -14.45
C ARG A 328 22.77 34.39 -15.39
N THR A 329 24.05 34.16 -15.54
CA THR A 329 24.55 32.98 -16.25
C THR A 329 24.35 31.73 -15.40
N ARG A 330 23.85 30.68 -16.03
CA ARG A 330 23.61 29.36 -15.42
C ARG A 330 24.32 28.32 -16.26
N THR A 331 24.80 27.27 -15.61
CA THR A 331 25.32 26.09 -16.29
C THR A 331 24.68 24.86 -15.64
N ILE A 332 24.07 24.01 -16.46
CA ILE A 332 23.46 22.74 -16.05
C ILE A 332 24.18 21.63 -16.79
N ARG A 333 24.60 20.63 -16.06
CA ARG A 333 25.12 19.39 -16.62
C ARG A 333 23.94 18.46 -16.93
N ALA A 334 23.92 17.98 -18.18
CA ALA A 334 22.92 17.00 -18.63
C ALA A 334 23.63 15.74 -19.12
N GLU A 335 23.20 14.59 -18.72
CA GLU A 335 23.76 13.33 -19.17
C GLU A 335 23.28 12.99 -20.59
N LEU A 336 24.17 12.46 -21.42
CA LEU A 336 23.85 11.99 -22.74
C LEU A 336 24.01 10.48 -22.81
N ILE A 337 22.93 9.80 -23.20
CA ILE A 337 22.87 8.36 -23.45
C ILE A 337 22.35 8.19 -24.88
N TYR A 338 23.25 8.09 -25.85
CA TYR A 338 22.94 8.11 -27.28
C TYR A 338 22.26 9.42 -27.71
N ASP A 339 20.98 9.39 -28.02
CA ASP A 339 20.15 10.49 -28.49
C ASP A 339 19.01 10.83 -27.51
N TRP A 340 19.08 10.25 -26.31
CA TRP A 340 18.05 10.46 -25.27
C TRP A 340 18.28 11.74 -24.47
N PHE A 341 17.21 12.53 -24.37
CA PHE A 341 17.16 13.73 -23.53
C PHE A 341 17.20 13.37 -22.05
N ASP A 342 18.00 14.08 -21.28
CA ASP A 342 18.06 13.91 -19.83
C ASP A 342 16.89 14.63 -19.14
N PRO A 343 15.90 13.91 -18.55
CA PRO A 343 14.79 14.54 -17.84
C PRO A 343 15.25 15.43 -16.67
N SER A 344 16.43 15.19 -16.09
CA SER A 344 16.98 16.02 -15.01
C SER A 344 17.22 17.46 -15.44
N PHE A 345 17.54 17.69 -16.72
CA PHE A 345 17.66 19.03 -17.27
C PHE A 345 16.33 19.78 -17.28
N ALA A 346 15.25 19.16 -17.79
CA ALA A 346 13.92 19.74 -17.75
C ALA A 346 13.46 20.04 -16.32
N ASN A 347 13.77 19.16 -15.38
CA ASN A 347 13.44 19.34 -13.97
C ASN A 347 14.22 20.50 -13.34
N ALA A 348 15.49 20.70 -13.72
CA ALA A 348 16.28 21.84 -13.27
C ALA A 348 15.74 23.16 -13.82
N ILE A 349 15.27 23.19 -15.08
CA ILE A 349 14.59 24.35 -15.67
C ILE A 349 13.27 24.62 -14.96
N ALA A 350 12.49 23.59 -14.63
CA ALA A 350 11.26 23.75 -13.88
C ALA A 350 11.51 24.38 -12.50
N GLU A 351 12.49 23.90 -11.75
CA GLU A 351 12.88 24.49 -10.46
C GLU A 351 13.36 25.93 -10.60
N LEU A 352 14.14 26.22 -11.63
CA LEU A 352 14.68 27.57 -11.89
C LEU A 352 13.57 28.59 -12.20
N THR A 353 12.50 28.16 -12.85
CA THR A 353 11.39 29.01 -13.30
C THR A 353 10.20 29.04 -12.30
N GLU A 354 10.27 28.28 -11.20
CA GLU A 354 9.17 28.19 -10.23
C GLU A 354 8.97 29.49 -9.45
N ASP A 355 10.05 30.21 -9.13
CA ASP A 355 10.00 31.44 -8.32
C ASP A 355 9.72 32.67 -9.19
N ASN A 356 8.50 32.74 -9.76
CA ASN A 356 8.07 33.86 -10.58
C ASN A 356 6.82 34.55 -9.98
N GLN A 357 6.55 35.79 -10.42
CA GLN A 357 5.46 36.62 -9.89
C GLN A 357 4.06 36.19 -10.39
N THR A 358 4.00 35.34 -11.41
CA THR A 358 2.73 34.94 -12.06
C THR A 358 2.05 33.76 -11.39
N GLY A 359 2.79 33.00 -10.58
CA GLY A 359 2.34 31.75 -9.98
C GLY A 359 2.17 30.58 -10.97
N LYS A 360 2.60 30.80 -12.22
CA LYS A 360 2.66 29.75 -13.23
C LYS A 360 3.95 28.95 -13.03
N ARG A 361 3.96 27.70 -13.51
CA ARG A 361 5.14 26.84 -13.53
C ARG A 361 5.09 25.87 -14.70
N LEU A 362 6.22 25.26 -15.01
CA LEU A 362 6.25 24.17 -15.98
C LEU A 362 5.52 22.97 -15.42
N ARG A 363 4.70 22.36 -16.27
CA ARG A 363 3.95 21.16 -16.01
C ARG A 363 4.25 20.15 -17.09
N PHE A 364 4.33 18.90 -16.71
CA PHE A 364 4.71 17.83 -17.62
C PHE A 364 3.63 16.77 -17.67
N TYR A 365 3.47 16.20 -18.84
CA TYR A 365 2.82 14.93 -19.06
C TYR A 365 3.75 14.07 -19.91
N PHE A 366 3.93 12.82 -19.54
CA PHE A 366 4.73 11.85 -20.26
C PHE A 366 3.83 10.68 -20.66
N ASP A 367 3.89 10.26 -21.93
CA ASP A 367 3.02 9.20 -22.45
C ASP A 367 3.39 7.78 -21.99
N GLY A 368 4.55 7.65 -21.35
CA GLY A 368 5.10 6.38 -20.87
C GLY A 368 5.96 5.64 -21.89
N TYR A 369 6.22 6.29 -23.06
CA TYR A 369 7.09 5.77 -24.12
C TYR A 369 8.23 6.73 -24.42
N GLN A 370 7.99 7.76 -25.22
CA GLN A 370 9.00 8.66 -25.73
C GLN A 370 8.58 10.13 -25.69
N VAL A 371 7.28 10.42 -25.69
CA VAL A 371 6.78 11.78 -25.89
C VAL A 371 6.55 12.50 -24.56
N ALA A 372 7.18 13.65 -24.42
CA ALA A 372 6.97 14.60 -23.33
C ALA A 372 6.15 15.80 -23.78
N TYR A 373 5.18 16.20 -22.99
CA TYR A 373 4.32 17.36 -23.18
C TYR A 373 4.60 18.35 -22.06
N VAL A 374 4.89 19.59 -22.43
CA VAL A 374 5.21 20.67 -21.50
C VAL A 374 4.16 21.76 -21.60
N PHE A 375 3.73 22.25 -20.46
CA PHE A 375 2.74 23.32 -20.33
C PHE A 375 3.24 24.39 -19.38
N TRP A 376 2.78 25.63 -19.58
CA TRP A 376 3.04 26.76 -18.70
C TRP A 376 1.74 27.24 -18.07
N GLY A 377 1.49 26.88 -16.80
CA GLY A 377 0.21 27.16 -16.16
C GLY A 377 0.27 27.14 -14.63
N ASP A 378 -0.73 27.80 -14.02
CA ASP A 378 -0.89 27.78 -12.58
C ASP A 378 -1.61 26.50 -12.10
N ASP A 379 -1.71 26.35 -10.78
CA ASP A 379 -2.37 25.18 -10.14
C ASP A 379 -3.86 25.05 -10.48
N ALA A 380 -4.55 26.16 -10.75
CA ALA A 380 -5.96 26.13 -11.09
C ALA A 380 -6.15 25.60 -12.51
N TRP A 381 -5.34 26.11 -13.45
CA TRP A 381 -5.31 25.65 -14.83
C TRP A 381 -4.92 24.15 -14.92
N ALA A 382 -3.89 23.73 -14.17
CA ALA A 382 -3.45 22.33 -14.17
C ALA A 382 -4.52 21.35 -13.68
N ARG A 383 -5.28 21.74 -12.65
CA ARG A 383 -6.43 20.93 -12.18
C ARG A 383 -7.54 20.89 -13.22
N GLU A 384 -7.85 22.02 -13.85
CA GLU A 384 -8.88 22.09 -14.91
C GLU A 384 -8.50 21.25 -16.10
N PHE A 385 -7.23 21.37 -16.57
CA PHE A 385 -6.67 20.53 -17.64
C PHE A 385 -6.85 19.04 -17.32
N SER A 386 -6.38 18.59 -16.14
CA SER A 386 -6.48 17.18 -15.75
C SER A 386 -7.95 16.70 -15.64
N ARG A 387 -8.85 17.57 -15.19
CA ARG A 387 -10.28 17.26 -15.12
C ARG A 387 -10.92 17.13 -16.50
N ALA A 388 -10.58 18.03 -17.42
CA ALA A 388 -11.18 18.08 -18.74
C ALA A 388 -10.64 17.00 -19.69
N THR A 389 -9.33 16.74 -19.65
CA THR A 389 -8.65 15.81 -20.55
C THR A 389 -8.53 14.40 -19.99
N GLY A 390 -8.53 14.25 -18.65
CA GLY A 390 -8.18 13.00 -17.97
C GLY A 390 -6.69 12.74 -17.88
N LEU A 391 -5.83 13.61 -18.46
CA LEU A 391 -4.37 13.50 -18.38
C LEU A 391 -3.87 14.15 -17.09
N ARG A 392 -3.00 13.46 -16.37
CA ARG A 392 -2.45 13.95 -15.10
C ARG A 392 -1.14 14.69 -15.32
N LEU A 393 -1.12 15.98 -15.05
CA LEU A 393 0.09 16.76 -15.05
C LEU A 393 0.93 16.54 -13.78
N THR A 394 2.24 16.53 -13.95
CA THR A 394 3.24 16.46 -12.90
C THR A 394 4.10 17.72 -12.89
N ASP A 395 4.76 18.01 -11.76
CA ASP A 395 5.70 19.11 -11.63
C ASP A 395 7.13 18.75 -12.11
N ARG A 396 7.33 17.48 -12.43
CA ARG A 396 8.60 16.92 -12.91
C ARG A 396 8.37 15.97 -14.08
N LEU A 397 9.31 15.94 -14.99
CA LEU A 397 9.42 14.92 -16.02
C LEU A 397 10.09 13.68 -15.41
N GLU A 398 9.40 12.51 -15.48
CA GLU A 398 9.84 11.23 -14.88
C GLU A 398 10.39 10.28 -15.95
#